data_e70b5fbec408813954d7a875d5eccf31
#
_entry.id   e70b5fbec408813954d7a875d5eccf31
#
_cell.length_a   1.000
_cell.length_b   1.000
_cell.length_c   1.000
_cell.angle_alpha   90.00
_cell.angle_beta   90.00
_cell.angle_gamma   90.00
#
_symmetry.space_group_name_H-M   'P 1'
#
loop_
_entity.id
_entity.type
_entity.pdbx_description
1 polymer ?
#
loop_
_entity_poly.entity_id
_entity_poly.type
_entity_poly.pdbx_seq_one_letter_code
_entity_poly.pdbx_strand_id
1 'polypeptide(L)'
;LIENNQIEEAKKITKSIKFINTSLLLSQGKSWIENSNEKKMNTVFSCKNHNNLISEFLFLISNLYSSQDDYIKSNFYLYLSNYLNPKFYYNLSLLTENQYTNKEFNHVKKILREFKKEDDFYYWYRLKKEAQIISKEIDSKESLKFIKSNFEKIKKPNEKILFDIANFYKNAKEYELAIRYYTKVLEIIGDDLEIKSDLFYRRGASNERMGNYEEADKDMLLSLEIDPDDAYVLNYLAYSWLERDHKIKEAMEMLEKAYSLTENDPYIIDSIGWAYFLTD
;
A
#
# COMPACT_ATOMS: atom_id res chain seq x y z
N LEU A 1 -3.02 6.97 -26.06
CA LEU A 1 -2.51 5.78 -26.78
C LEU A 1 -3.66 4.89 -27.28
N ILE A 2 -4.54 4.40 -26.40
CA ILE A 2 -5.64 3.50 -26.78
C ILE A 2 -6.59 4.14 -27.82
N GLU A 3 -7.00 5.40 -27.64
CA GLU A 3 -7.84 6.12 -28.59
C GLU A 3 -7.17 6.33 -29.98
N ASN A 4 -5.84 6.29 -30.02
CA ASN A 4 -5.04 6.42 -31.25
C ASN A 4 -4.57 5.06 -31.79
N ASN A 5 -5.16 3.95 -31.33
CA ASN A 5 -4.80 2.58 -31.70
C ASN A 5 -3.33 2.19 -31.45
N GLN A 6 -2.63 2.87 -30.53
CA GLN A 6 -1.25 2.59 -30.14
C GLN A 6 -1.20 1.55 -29.01
N ILE A 7 -1.81 0.38 -29.25
CA ILE A 7 -2.00 -0.65 -28.21
C ILE A 7 -0.67 -1.25 -27.75
N GLU A 8 0.28 -1.49 -28.67
CA GLU A 8 1.58 -2.07 -28.31
C GLU A 8 2.43 -1.13 -27.45
N GLU A 9 2.36 0.18 -27.68
CA GLU A 9 2.99 1.17 -26.81
C GLU A 9 2.34 1.24 -25.44
N ALA A 10 1.01 1.17 -25.37
CA ALA A 10 0.29 1.07 -24.12
C ALA A 10 0.71 -0.17 -23.33
N LYS A 11 0.85 -1.34 -23.97
CA LYS A 11 1.36 -2.57 -23.35
C LYS A 11 2.80 -2.43 -22.83
N LYS A 12 3.67 -1.70 -23.52
CA LYS A 12 5.03 -1.44 -23.04
C LYS A 12 5.02 -0.63 -21.73
N ILE A 13 4.20 0.43 -21.70
CA ILE A 13 4.05 1.26 -20.50
C ILE A 13 3.48 0.44 -19.34
N THR A 14 2.47 -0.42 -19.59
CA THR A 14 1.87 -1.21 -18.51
C THR A 14 2.82 -2.24 -17.90
N LYS A 15 3.86 -2.69 -18.62
CA LYS A 15 4.88 -3.58 -18.07
C LYS A 15 5.70 -2.92 -16.95
N SER A 16 5.89 -1.60 -16.99
CA SER A 16 6.60 -0.86 -15.93
C SER A 16 5.71 -0.52 -14.73
N ILE A 17 4.38 -0.70 -14.83
CA ILE A 17 3.46 -0.44 -13.72
C ILE A 17 3.43 -1.65 -12.79
N LYS A 18 3.71 -1.43 -11.52
CA LYS A 18 3.71 -2.45 -10.46
C LYS A 18 2.41 -2.33 -9.66
N PHE A 19 1.70 -3.45 -9.40
CA PHE A 19 0.39 -3.37 -8.72
C PHE A 19 0.50 -2.90 -7.26
N ILE A 20 1.53 -3.28 -6.54
CA ILE A 20 1.63 -3.03 -5.09
C ILE A 20 1.71 -1.53 -4.78
N ASN A 21 2.62 -0.80 -5.44
CA ASN A 21 2.88 0.62 -5.19
C ASN A 21 2.22 1.56 -6.21
N THR A 22 1.12 1.14 -6.82
CA THR A 22 0.47 1.88 -7.90
C THR A 22 -0.94 2.32 -7.51
N SER A 23 -1.36 3.48 -8.03
CA SER A 23 -2.73 3.99 -7.85
C SER A 23 -3.78 3.03 -8.41
N LEU A 24 -5.00 3.09 -7.87
CA LEU A 24 -6.13 2.29 -8.35
C LEU A 24 -6.40 2.49 -9.84
N LEU A 25 -6.29 3.73 -10.33
CA LEU A 25 -6.51 4.09 -11.72
C LEU A 25 -5.52 3.38 -12.65
N LEU A 26 -4.23 3.43 -12.32
CA LEU A 26 -3.19 2.77 -13.11
C LEU A 26 -3.27 1.25 -13.02
N SER A 27 -3.58 0.70 -11.84
CA SER A 27 -3.80 -0.73 -11.65
C SER A 27 -4.96 -1.25 -12.49
N GLN A 28 -6.08 -0.52 -12.52
CA GLN A 28 -7.23 -0.84 -13.34
C GLN A 28 -6.90 -0.78 -14.83
N GLY A 29 -6.23 0.30 -15.28
CA GLY A 29 -5.80 0.47 -16.67
C GLY A 29 -4.86 -0.64 -17.13
N LYS A 30 -3.87 -1.00 -16.32
CA LYS A 30 -2.97 -2.13 -16.57
C LYS A 30 -3.75 -3.43 -16.74
N SER A 31 -4.63 -3.75 -15.80
CA SER A 31 -5.43 -4.97 -15.87
C SER A 31 -6.29 -5.06 -17.12
N TRP A 32 -6.89 -3.95 -17.56
CA TRP A 32 -7.68 -3.95 -18.79
C TRP A 32 -6.83 -4.20 -20.04
N ILE A 33 -5.63 -3.63 -20.12
CA ILE A 33 -4.71 -3.83 -21.23
C ILE A 33 -4.20 -5.28 -21.27
N GLU A 34 -3.78 -5.83 -20.13
CA GLU A 34 -3.28 -7.20 -20.02
C GLU A 34 -4.33 -8.26 -20.36
N ASN A 35 -5.61 -7.98 -20.05
CA ASN A 35 -6.73 -8.88 -20.34
C ASN A 35 -7.44 -8.57 -21.68
N SER A 36 -6.84 -7.78 -22.56
CA SER A 36 -7.40 -7.38 -23.88
C SER A 36 -8.79 -6.74 -23.77
N ASN A 37 -8.99 -5.96 -22.71
CA ASN A 37 -10.22 -5.20 -22.42
C ASN A 37 -10.00 -3.69 -22.50
N GLU A 38 -9.01 -3.24 -23.27
CA GLU A 38 -8.59 -1.84 -23.38
C GLU A 38 -9.71 -0.89 -23.80
N LYS A 39 -10.73 -1.40 -24.51
CA LYS A 39 -11.92 -0.60 -24.87
C LYS A 39 -12.68 -0.06 -23.66
N LYS A 40 -12.57 -0.71 -22.49
CA LYS A 40 -13.16 -0.22 -21.25
C LYS A 40 -12.58 1.12 -20.81
N MET A 41 -11.31 1.42 -21.15
CA MET A 41 -10.68 2.70 -20.82
C MET A 41 -11.48 3.86 -21.40
N ASN A 42 -11.89 3.75 -22.66
CA ASN A 42 -12.68 4.78 -23.35
C ASN A 42 -14.10 4.95 -22.76
N THR A 43 -14.60 3.98 -22.01
CA THR A 43 -15.90 4.11 -21.31
C THR A 43 -15.78 4.90 -20.01
N VAL A 44 -14.59 4.96 -19.41
CA VAL A 44 -14.31 5.69 -18.18
C VAL A 44 -13.79 7.09 -18.49
N PHE A 45 -12.90 7.22 -19.47
CA PHE A 45 -12.29 8.47 -19.85
C PHE A 45 -12.02 8.51 -21.36
N SER A 46 -12.35 9.64 -21.99
CA SER A 46 -12.03 9.93 -23.39
C SER A 46 -11.55 11.37 -23.54
N CYS A 47 -10.38 11.54 -24.17
CA CYS A 47 -9.85 12.87 -24.52
C CYS A 47 -10.72 13.64 -25.52
N LYS A 48 -11.68 12.99 -26.18
CA LYS A 48 -12.64 13.59 -27.08
C LYS A 48 -13.91 14.10 -26.39
N ASN A 49 -14.07 13.79 -25.10
CA ASN A 49 -15.22 14.22 -24.31
C ASN A 49 -14.82 15.36 -23.38
N HIS A 50 -15.36 16.55 -23.62
CA HIS A 50 -15.05 17.75 -22.85
C HIS A 50 -15.37 17.61 -21.35
N ASN A 51 -16.46 16.91 -21.00
CA ASN A 51 -16.82 16.69 -19.60
C ASN A 51 -15.77 15.80 -18.90
N ASN A 52 -15.21 14.80 -19.61
CA ASN A 52 -14.15 13.97 -19.04
C ASN A 52 -12.87 14.78 -18.81
N LEU A 53 -12.48 15.64 -19.75
CA LEU A 53 -11.30 16.52 -19.63
C LEU A 53 -11.45 17.50 -18.45
N ILE A 54 -12.62 18.16 -18.36
CA ILE A 54 -12.89 19.08 -17.26
C ILE A 54 -12.93 18.32 -15.93
N SER A 55 -13.52 17.14 -15.89
CA SER A 55 -13.56 16.28 -14.70
C SER A 55 -12.16 15.94 -14.20
N GLU A 56 -11.25 15.54 -15.10
CA GLU A 56 -9.85 15.26 -14.73
C GLU A 56 -9.13 16.51 -14.24
N PHE A 57 -9.31 17.66 -14.89
CA PHE A 57 -8.74 18.92 -14.44
C PHE A 57 -9.21 19.30 -13.04
N LEU A 58 -10.50 19.17 -12.74
CA LEU A 58 -11.06 19.40 -11.43
C LEU A 58 -10.51 18.41 -10.38
N PHE A 59 -10.27 17.15 -10.78
CA PHE A 59 -9.62 16.16 -9.93
C PHE A 59 -8.19 16.59 -9.58
N LEU A 60 -7.40 17.09 -10.54
CA LEU A 60 -6.04 17.58 -10.27
C LEU A 60 -6.03 18.75 -9.26
N ILE A 61 -6.95 19.70 -9.44
CA ILE A 61 -7.13 20.81 -8.48
C ILE A 61 -7.49 20.26 -7.08
N SER A 62 -8.40 19.31 -7.04
CA SER A 62 -8.85 18.65 -5.82
C SER A 62 -7.71 17.95 -5.08
N ASN A 63 -6.87 17.22 -5.83
CA ASN A 63 -5.71 16.52 -5.28
C ASN A 63 -4.69 17.51 -4.68
N LEU A 64 -4.50 18.66 -5.33
CA LEU A 64 -3.65 19.75 -4.81
C LEU A 64 -4.17 20.30 -3.47
N TYR A 65 -5.47 20.55 -3.35
CA TYR A 65 -6.07 20.97 -2.07
C TYR A 65 -6.02 19.88 -1.01
N SER A 66 -6.24 18.62 -1.41
CA SER A 66 -6.13 17.48 -0.48
C SER A 66 -4.72 17.34 0.10
N SER A 67 -3.67 17.55 -0.71
CA SER A 67 -2.28 17.50 -0.26
C SER A 67 -1.88 18.65 0.69
N GLN A 68 -2.73 19.68 0.81
CA GLN A 68 -2.58 20.81 1.72
C GLN A 68 -3.58 20.72 2.89
N ASP A 69 -4.22 19.58 3.09
CA ASP A 69 -5.25 19.33 4.11
C ASP A 69 -6.50 20.22 4.00
N ASP A 70 -6.67 20.96 2.88
CA ASP A 70 -7.89 21.74 2.61
C ASP A 70 -8.97 20.83 2.00
N TYR A 71 -9.49 19.92 2.84
CA TYR A 71 -10.50 18.95 2.42
C TYR A 71 -11.83 19.57 2.01
N ILE A 72 -12.15 20.77 2.48
CA ILE A 72 -13.39 21.47 2.10
C ILE A 72 -13.35 21.83 0.62
N LYS A 73 -12.28 22.49 0.17
CA LYS A 73 -12.13 22.84 -1.25
C LYS A 73 -11.89 21.59 -2.10
N SER A 74 -11.07 20.66 -1.62
CA SER A 74 -10.85 19.39 -2.30
C SER A 74 -12.17 18.68 -2.61
N ASN A 75 -13.01 18.48 -1.59
CA ASN A 75 -14.30 17.79 -1.74
C ASN A 75 -15.26 18.55 -2.68
N PHE A 76 -15.28 19.88 -2.64
CA PHE A 76 -16.09 20.68 -3.56
C PHE A 76 -15.74 20.38 -5.04
N TYR A 77 -14.45 20.39 -5.37
CA TYR A 77 -14.00 20.07 -6.74
C TYR A 77 -14.21 18.60 -7.10
N LEU A 78 -14.10 17.68 -6.13
CA LEU A 78 -14.39 16.24 -6.35
C LEU A 78 -15.87 16.01 -6.68
N TYR A 79 -16.79 16.69 -6.01
CA TYR A 79 -18.22 16.59 -6.34
C TYR A 79 -18.51 17.11 -7.75
N LEU A 80 -17.90 18.24 -8.15
CA LEU A 80 -18.04 18.75 -9.53
C LEU A 80 -17.42 17.78 -10.55
N SER A 81 -16.26 17.26 -10.28
CA SER A 81 -15.58 16.27 -11.13
C SER A 81 -16.44 15.01 -11.30
N ASN A 82 -16.99 14.47 -10.22
CA ASN A 82 -17.85 13.29 -10.25
C ASN A 82 -19.19 13.57 -10.96
N TYR A 83 -19.72 14.76 -10.86
CA TYR A 83 -20.93 15.18 -11.62
C TYR A 83 -20.69 15.17 -13.11
N LEU A 84 -19.53 15.65 -13.57
CA LEU A 84 -19.15 15.69 -14.98
C LEU A 84 -18.79 14.31 -15.55
N ASN A 85 -18.15 13.45 -14.74
CA ASN A 85 -17.79 12.08 -15.12
C ASN A 85 -18.01 11.09 -13.95
N PRO A 86 -19.23 10.59 -13.78
CA PRO A 86 -19.57 9.66 -12.71
C PRO A 86 -18.93 8.27 -12.86
N LYS A 87 -18.31 7.97 -14.01
CA LYS A 87 -17.56 6.71 -14.23
C LYS A 87 -16.09 6.80 -13.82
N PHE A 88 -15.60 8.00 -13.51
CA PHE A 88 -14.23 8.21 -13.04
C PHE A 88 -14.14 7.95 -11.53
N TYR A 89 -14.23 6.68 -11.13
CA TYR A 89 -14.26 6.24 -9.72
C TYR A 89 -13.04 6.66 -8.91
N TYR A 90 -11.94 7.07 -9.56
CA TYR A 90 -10.78 7.59 -8.87
C TYR A 90 -11.09 8.89 -8.09
N ASN A 91 -12.05 9.69 -8.57
CA ASN A 91 -12.58 10.83 -7.82
C ASN A 91 -13.18 10.42 -6.47
N LEU A 92 -13.97 9.35 -6.49
CA LEU A 92 -14.62 8.82 -5.28
C LEU A 92 -13.61 8.21 -4.32
N SER A 93 -12.47 7.68 -4.81
CA SER A 93 -11.43 7.17 -3.93
C SER A 93 -10.76 8.30 -3.15
N LEU A 94 -10.42 9.42 -3.79
CA LEU A 94 -9.87 10.59 -3.09
C LEU A 94 -10.88 11.21 -2.13
N LEU A 95 -12.15 11.32 -2.54
CA LEU A 95 -13.23 11.81 -1.65
C LEU A 95 -13.38 10.89 -0.41
N THR A 96 -13.24 9.58 -0.60
CA THR A 96 -13.25 8.61 0.49
C THR A 96 -12.09 8.83 1.46
N GLU A 97 -10.87 9.07 0.95
CA GLU A 97 -9.69 9.35 1.79
C GLU A 97 -9.87 10.64 2.59
N ASN A 98 -10.29 11.73 1.95
CA ASN A 98 -10.56 13.00 2.62
C ASN A 98 -11.58 12.86 3.75
N GLN A 99 -12.71 12.20 3.48
CA GLN A 99 -13.76 11.99 4.48
C GLN A 99 -13.30 11.03 5.60
N TYR A 100 -12.48 10.02 5.26
CA TYR A 100 -11.93 9.10 6.24
C TYR A 100 -10.95 9.82 7.19
N THR A 101 -10.08 10.67 6.67
CA THR A 101 -9.15 11.49 7.47
C THR A 101 -9.92 12.43 8.42
N ASN A 102 -11.02 13.00 7.97
CA ASN A 102 -11.92 13.81 8.79
C ASN A 102 -12.80 12.99 9.74
N LYS A 103 -12.63 11.66 9.80
CA LYS A 103 -13.42 10.74 10.64
C LYS A 103 -14.93 10.72 10.32
N GLU A 104 -15.33 11.15 9.13
CA GLU A 104 -16.72 11.19 8.65
C GLU A 104 -17.17 9.81 8.14
N PHE A 105 -17.05 8.77 8.98
CA PHE A 105 -17.21 7.36 8.58
C PHE A 105 -18.59 7.05 7.98
N ASN A 106 -19.65 7.76 8.39
CA ASN A 106 -20.96 7.57 7.78
C ASN A 106 -21.02 8.04 6.32
N HIS A 107 -20.32 9.14 5.98
CA HIS A 107 -20.17 9.58 4.59
C HIS A 107 -19.30 8.62 3.81
N VAL A 108 -18.19 8.18 4.36
CA VAL A 108 -17.33 7.14 3.76
C VAL A 108 -18.13 5.91 3.38
N LYS A 109 -18.93 5.34 4.30
CA LYS A 109 -19.77 4.16 4.04
C LYS A 109 -20.78 4.38 2.91
N LYS A 110 -21.29 5.61 2.72
CA LYS A 110 -22.18 5.93 1.59
C LYS A 110 -21.42 5.92 0.26
N ILE A 111 -20.24 6.56 0.20
CA ILE A 111 -19.42 6.62 -1.01
C ILE A 111 -18.96 5.21 -1.40
N LEU A 112 -18.53 4.40 -0.44
CA LEU A 112 -18.05 3.03 -0.69
C LEU A 112 -19.09 2.13 -1.38
N ARG A 113 -20.40 2.41 -1.23
CA ARG A 113 -21.46 1.65 -1.92
C ARG A 113 -21.47 1.84 -3.44
N GLU A 114 -20.85 2.90 -3.94
CA GLU A 114 -20.71 3.15 -5.38
C GLU A 114 -19.72 2.19 -6.04
N PHE A 115 -18.72 1.69 -5.30
CA PHE A 115 -17.76 0.71 -5.80
C PHE A 115 -18.38 -0.67 -5.88
N LYS A 116 -18.74 -1.08 -7.09
CA LYS A 116 -19.46 -2.33 -7.36
C LYS A 116 -18.49 -3.52 -7.42
N LYS A 117 -19.05 -4.72 -7.22
CA LYS A 117 -18.27 -5.97 -7.20
C LYS A 117 -17.65 -6.33 -8.56
N GLU A 118 -18.18 -5.80 -9.64
CA GLU A 118 -17.73 -6.01 -11.02
C GLU A 118 -16.40 -5.32 -11.32
N ASP A 119 -15.97 -4.41 -10.46
CA ASP A 119 -14.66 -3.76 -10.55
C ASP A 119 -13.74 -4.27 -9.43
N ASP A 120 -12.90 -5.23 -9.74
CA ASP A 120 -12.08 -5.95 -8.75
C ASP A 120 -11.18 -5.01 -7.92
N PHE A 121 -10.58 -3.97 -8.53
CA PHE A 121 -9.68 -3.05 -7.83
C PHE A 121 -10.41 -2.12 -6.88
N TYR A 122 -11.47 -1.47 -7.34
CA TYR A 122 -12.27 -0.57 -6.50
C TYR A 122 -13.11 -1.33 -5.49
N TYR A 123 -13.56 -2.54 -5.83
CA TYR A 123 -14.24 -3.39 -4.85
C TYR A 123 -13.30 -3.84 -3.72
N TRP A 124 -12.05 -4.23 -4.05
CA TRP A 124 -11.06 -4.55 -3.02
C TRP A 124 -10.70 -3.31 -2.17
N TYR A 125 -10.53 -2.14 -2.80
CA TYR A 125 -10.35 -0.87 -2.09
C TYR A 125 -11.50 -0.61 -1.11
N ARG A 126 -12.75 -0.79 -1.54
CA ARG A 126 -13.93 -0.68 -0.69
C ARG A 126 -13.82 -1.61 0.53
N LEU A 127 -13.57 -2.90 0.33
CA LEU A 127 -13.45 -3.88 1.41
C LEU A 127 -12.34 -3.51 2.41
N LYS A 128 -11.18 -3.04 1.92
CA LYS A 128 -10.09 -2.54 2.77
C LYS A 128 -10.53 -1.37 3.62
N LYS A 129 -11.21 -0.41 3.03
CA LYS A 129 -11.66 0.80 3.72
C LYS A 129 -12.76 0.48 4.74
N GLU A 130 -13.70 -0.41 4.40
CA GLU A 130 -14.69 -0.93 5.34
C GLU A 130 -14.02 -1.64 6.54
N ALA A 131 -13.00 -2.47 6.30
CA ALA A 131 -12.22 -3.13 7.35
C ALA A 131 -11.50 -2.11 8.26
N GLN A 132 -10.91 -1.06 7.66
CA GLN A 132 -10.26 0.02 8.42
C GLN A 132 -11.24 0.77 9.32
N ILE A 133 -12.46 1.03 8.84
CA ILE A 133 -13.52 1.66 9.64
C ILE A 133 -13.93 0.74 10.80
N ILE A 134 -14.14 -0.56 10.54
CA ILE A 134 -14.46 -1.55 11.58
C ILE A 134 -13.36 -1.56 12.65
N SER A 135 -12.08 -1.51 12.25
CA SER A 135 -10.96 -1.46 13.20
C SER A 135 -10.97 -0.22 14.09
N LYS A 136 -11.49 0.92 13.58
CA LYS A 136 -11.60 2.19 14.33
C LYS A 136 -12.85 2.26 15.19
N GLU A 137 -13.98 1.74 14.72
CA GLU A 137 -15.27 1.81 15.43
C GLU A 137 -15.49 0.65 16.41
N ILE A 138 -14.87 -0.50 16.18
CA ILE A 138 -15.05 -1.73 16.99
C ILE A 138 -13.67 -2.17 17.49
N ASP A 139 -12.95 -2.98 16.71
CA ASP A 139 -11.60 -3.45 17.02
C ASP A 139 -10.92 -4.12 15.80
N SER A 140 -9.62 -4.44 15.96
CA SER A 140 -8.82 -5.09 14.92
C SER A 140 -9.23 -6.55 14.65
N LYS A 141 -9.82 -7.24 15.63
CA LYS A 141 -10.24 -8.64 15.49
C LYS A 141 -11.47 -8.75 14.58
N GLU A 142 -12.47 -7.92 14.79
CA GLU A 142 -13.65 -7.87 13.90
C GLU A 142 -13.27 -7.36 12.50
N SER A 143 -12.33 -6.43 12.39
CA SER A 143 -11.75 -5.99 11.11
C SER A 143 -11.11 -7.15 10.36
N LEU A 144 -10.27 -7.95 11.02
CA LEU A 144 -9.63 -9.12 10.43
C LEU A 144 -10.67 -10.16 9.99
N LYS A 145 -11.66 -10.45 10.83
CA LYS A 145 -12.75 -11.39 10.51
C LYS A 145 -13.52 -10.94 9.25
N PHE A 146 -13.84 -9.65 9.17
CA PHE A 146 -14.52 -9.08 8.00
C PHE A 146 -13.69 -9.22 6.73
N ILE A 147 -12.41 -8.79 6.75
CA ILE A 147 -11.57 -8.82 5.53
C ILE A 147 -11.27 -10.26 5.10
N LYS A 148 -11.00 -11.16 6.04
CA LYS A 148 -10.76 -12.58 5.78
C LYS A 148 -11.95 -13.23 5.08
N SER A 149 -13.18 -13.07 5.60
CA SER A 149 -14.38 -13.66 5.02
C SER A 149 -14.69 -13.17 3.60
N ASN A 150 -14.25 -11.97 3.24
CA ASN A 150 -14.38 -11.42 1.89
C ASN A 150 -13.22 -11.84 0.99
N PHE A 151 -12.00 -11.91 1.50
CA PHE A 151 -10.84 -12.41 0.78
C PHE A 151 -11.03 -13.88 0.32
N GLU A 152 -11.60 -14.74 1.17
CA GLU A 152 -11.87 -16.16 0.86
C GLU A 152 -12.80 -16.35 -0.34
N LYS A 153 -13.58 -15.33 -0.73
CA LYS A 153 -14.45 -15.33 -1.91
C LYS A 153 -13.73 -14.96 -3.20
N ILE A 154 -12.49 -14.46 -3.11
CA ILE A 154 -11.68 -14.07 -4.27
C ILE A 154 -10.97 -15.30 -4.81
N LYS A 155 -11.34 -15.73 -6.04
CA LYS A 155 -10.82 -16.97 -6.63
C LYS A 155 -9.35 -16.86 -7.04
N LYS A 156 -8.93 -15.71 -7.55
CA LYS A 156 -7.59 -15.44 -8.08
C LYS A 156 -7.09 -14.09 -7.57
N PRO A 157 -6.64 -14.00 -6.32
CA PRO A 157 -6.08 -12.74 -5.81
C PRO A 157 -4.76 -12.43 -6.52
N ASN A 158 -4.60 -11.17 -6.95
CA ASN A 158 -3.33 -10.67 -7.47
C ASN A 158 -2.35 -10.36 -6.33
N GLU A 159 -1.10 -10.00 -6.68
CA GLU A 159 -0.05 -9.69 -5.73
C GLU A 159 -0.43 -8.57 -4.75
N LYS A 160 -1.17 -7.54 -5.21
CA LYS A 160 -1.64 -6.44 -4.34
C LYS A 160 -2.62 -6.93 -3.28
N ILE A 161 -3.57 -7.78 -3.66
CA ILE A 161 -4.55 -8.36 -2.72
C ILE A 161 -3.84 -9.27 -1.71
N LEU A 162 -2.89 -10.09 -2.16
CA LEU A 162 -2.09 -10.96 -1.28
C LEU A 162 -1.22 -10.14 -0.31
N PHE A 163 -0.61 -9.07 -0.79
CA PHE A 163 0.17 -8.16 0.04
C PHE A 163 -0.70 -7.44 1.09
N ASP A 164 -1.85 -6.95 0.68
CA ASP A 164 -2.80 -6.29 1.59
C ASP A 164 -3.28 -7.24 2.69
N ILE A 165 -3.64 -8.49 2.34
CA ILE A 165 -4.10 -9.47 3.33
C ILE A 165 -2.97 -9.88 4.30
N ALA A 166 -1.72 -9.98 3.82
CA ALA A 166 -0.56 -10.19 4.67
C ALA A 166 -0.40 -9.08 5.72
N ASN A 167 -0.57 -7.81 5.30
CA ASN A 167 -0.54 -6.67 6.21
C ASN A 167 -1.69 -6.70 7.23
N PHE A 168 -2.90 -7.12 6.85
CA PHE A 168 -3.99 -7.29 7.80
C PHE A 168 -3.65 -8.34 8.85
N TYR A 169 -3.10 -9.50 8.47
CA TYR A 169 -2.66 -10.53 9.42
C TYR A 169 -1.55 -10.02 10.32
N LYS A 170 -0.53 -9.35 9.78
CA LYS A 170 0.56 -8.75 10.57
C LYS A 170 0.01 -7.77 11.63
N ASN A 171 -0.90 -6.88 11.22
CA ASN A 171 -1.48 -5.87 12.12
C ASN A 171 -2.37 -6.50 13.22
N ALA A 172 -2.97 -7.65 12.93
CA ALA A 172 -3.73 -8.44 13.91
C ALA A 172 -2.83 -9.38 14.75
N LYS A 173 -1.50 -9.34 14.58
CA LYS A 173 -0.50 -10.20 15.24
C LYS A 173 -0.61 -11.69 14.89
N GLU A 174 -1.27 -12.02 13.79
CA GLU A 174 -1.35 -13.36 13.21
C GLU A 174 -0.12 -13.57 12.28
N TYR A 175 1.08 -13.58 12.89
CA TYR A 175 2.35 -13.50 12.16
C TYR A 175 2.60 -14.69 11.24
N GLU A 176 2.23 -15.91 11.64
CA GLU A 176 2.37 -17.11 10.81
C GLU A 176 1.63 -16.95 9.46
N LEU A 177 0.40 -16.45 9.51
CA LEU A 177 -0.37 -16.20 8.29
C LEU A 177 0.22 -15.03 7.49
N ALA A 178 0.71 -13.98 8.15
CA ALA A 178 1.39 -12.88 7.48
C ALA A 178 2.61 -13.38 6.69
N ILE A 179 3.49 -14.17 7.31
CA ILE A 179 4.68 -14.79 6.70
C ILE A 179 4.27 -15.61 5.47
N ARG A 180 3.24 -16.46 5.62
CA ARG A 180 2.74 -17.29 4.52
C ARG A 180 2.31 -16.46 3.31
N TYR A 181 1.61 -15.34 3.52
CA TYR A 181 1.14 -14.49 2.42
C TYR A 181 2.24 -13.61 1.84
N TYR A 182 3.17 -13.08 2.65
CA TYR A 182 4.36 -12.39 2.11
C TYR A 182 5.21 -13.34 1.24
N THR A 183 5.37 -14.61 1.65
CA THR A 183 6.07 -15.62 0.83
C THR A 183 5.37 -15.83 -0.51
N LYS A 184 4.04 -15.94 -0.54
CA LYS A 184 3.29 -16.06 -1.80
C LYS A 184 3.47 -14.83 -2.71
N VAL A 185 3.57 -13.63 -2.14
CA VAL A 185 3.84 -12.43 -2.94
C VAL A 185 5.25 -12.49 -3.52
N LEU A 186 6.27 -12.85 -2.72
CA LEU A 186 7.65 -13.00 -3.17
C LEU A 186 7.81 -14.01 -4.33
N GLU A 187 6.98 -15.07 -4.37
CA GLU A 187 6.97 -16.06 -5.43
C GLU A 187 6.45 -15.52 -6.78
N ILE A 188 5.62 -14.49 -6.77
CA ILE A 188 4.90 -14.01 -7.97
C ILE A 188 5.31 -12.63 -8.48
N ILE A 189 5.99 -11.81 -7.67
CA ILE A 189 6.32 -10.41 -8.05
C ILE A 189 7.46 -10.29 -9.09
N GLY A 190 8.11 -11.38 -9.48
CA GLY A 190 9.23 -11.35 -10.43
C GLY A 190 10.47 -10.61 -9.87
N ASP A 191 11.15 -9.81 -10.69
CA ASP A 191 12.44 -9.18 -10.36
C ASP A 191 12.30 -7.72 -9.86
N ASP A 192 11.21 -7.40 -9.19
CA ASP A 192 11.01 -6.10 -8.58
C ASP A 192 11.80 -5.99 -7.27
N LEU A 193 13.00 -5.43 -7.35
CA LEU A 193 13.90 -5.34 -6.21
C LEU A 193 13.34 -4.47 -5.08
N GLU A 194 12.74 -3.32 -5.38
CA GLU A 194 12.17 -2.41 -4.38
C GLU A 194 11.06 -3.10 -3.56
N ILE A 195 10.14 -3.76 -4.25
CA ILE A 195 9.07 -4.52 -3.58
C ILE A 195 9.62 -5.72 -2.83
N LYS A 196 10.65 -6.41 -3.37
CA LYS A 196 11.31 -7.51 -2.67
C LYS A 196 11.94 -7.06 -1.36
N SER A 197 12.64 -5.93 -1.35
CA SER A 197 13.24 -5.36 -0.15
C SER A 197 12.19 -5.14 0.94
N ASP A 198 11.08 -4.44 0.64
CA ASP A 198 9.98 -4.20 1.58
C ASP A 198 9.32 -5.51 2.06
N LEU A 199 9.16 -6.50 1.18
CA LEU A 199 8.60 -7.80 1.55
C LEU A 199 9.52 -8.60 2.47
N PHE A 200 10.82 -8.62 2.21
CA PHE A 200 11.81 -9.25 3.07
C PHE A 200 11.80 -8.61 4.46
N TYR A 201 11.84 -7.27 4.52
CA TYR A 201 11.71 -6.57 5.80
C TYR A 201 10.43 -6.95 6.56
N ARG A 202 9.26 -6.93 5.92
CA ARG A 202 7.97 -7.25 6.58
C ARG A 202 7.88 -8.69 7.02
N ARG A 203 8.41 -9.63 6.21
CA ARG A 203 8.44 -11.04 6.54
C ARG A 203 9.45 -11.31 7.67
N GLY A 204 10.63 -10.71 7.60
CA GLY A 204 11.65 -10.76 8.65
C GLY A 204 11.13 -10.23 9.98
N ALA A 205 10.48 -9.06 9.98
CA ALA A 205 9.86 -8.50 11.19
C ALA A 205 8.75 -9.41 11.74
N SER A 206 8.01 -10.12 10.89
CA SER A 206 6.99 -11.08 11.34
C SER A 206 7.63 -12.35 11.93
N ASN A 207 8.75 -12.83 11.37
CA ASN A 207 9.54 -13.94 11.92
C ASN A 207 10.14 -13.58 13.27
N GLU A 208 10.68 -12.36 13.43
CA GLU A 208 11.23 -11.87 14.70
C GLU A 208 10.16 -11.90 15.79
N ARG A 209 8.95 -11.41 15.52
CA ARG A 209 7.81 -11.44 16.45
C ARG A 209 7.37 -12.84 16.87
N MET A 210 7.69 -13.87 16.09
CA MET A 210 7.47 -15.28 16.41
C MET A 210 8.66 -15.93 17.12
N GLY A 211 9.79 -15.25 17.27
CA GLY A 211 11.03 -15.82 17.79
C GLY A 211 11.82 -16.65 16.79
N ASN A 212 11.46 -16.61 15.50
CA ASN A 212 12.18 -17.29 14.42
C ASN A 212 13.36 -16.39 13.96
N TYR A 213 14.32 -16.22 14.85
CA TYR A 213 15.37 -15.20 14.69
C TYR A 213 16.31 -15.45 13.52
N GLU A 214 16.60 -16.71 13.18
CA GLU A 214 17.47 -17.04 12.04
C GLU A 214 16.83 -16.63 10.71
N GLU A 215 15.55 -16.93 10.51
CA GLU A 215 14.79 -16.52 9.34
C GLU A 215 14.58 -15.00 9.31
N ALA A 216 14.40 -14.37 10.47
CA ALA A 216 14.25 -12.93 10.58
C ALA A 216 15.53 -12.22 10.14
N ASP A 217 16.68 -12.61 10.68
CA ASP A 217 17.98 -12.02 10.33
C ASP A 217 18.28 -12.22 8.84
N LYS A 218 18.03 -13.43 8.30
CA LYS A 218 18.20 -13.72 6.88
C LYS A 218 17.38 -12.79 6.00
N ASP A 219 16.09 -12.64 6.29
CA ASP A 219 15.20 -11.80 5.51
C ASP A 219 15.61 -10.32 5.59
N MET A 220 15.97 -9.80 6.77
CA MET A 220 16.41 -8.41 6.93
C MET A 220 17.73 -8.13 6.24
N LEU A 221 18.67 -9.08 6.27
CA LEU A 221 19.93 -8.98 5.52
C LEU A 221 19.69 -8.98 4.01
N LEU A 222 18.78 -9.83 3.49
CA LEU A 222 18.38 -9.80 2.08
C LEU A 222 17.73 -8.46 1.69
N SER A 223 16.96 -7.84 2.59
CA SER A 223 16.43 -6.48 2.38
C SER A 223 17.57 -5.47 2.24
N LEU A 224 18.57 -5.52 3.13
CA LEU A 224 19.74 -4.63 3.12
C LEU A 224 20.73 -4.92 1.98
N GLU A 225 20.77 -6.14 1.43
CA GLU A 225 21.52 -6.42 0.19
C GLU A 225 20.93 -5.67 -1.01
N ILE A 226 19.61 -5.46 -1.03
CA ILE A 226 18.92 -4.73 -2.09
C ILE A 226 18.99 -3.22 -1.85
N ASP A 227 18.71 -2.77 -0.62
CA ASP A 227 18.77 -1.38 -0.20
C ASP A 227 19.64 -1.23 1.05
N PRO A 228 20.97 -1.04 0.86
CA PRO A 228 21.92 -0.95 1.98
C PRO A 228 21.75 0.29 2.87
N ASP A 229 20.99 1.29 2.41
CA ASP A 229 20.80 2.56 3.09
C ASP A 229 19.37 2.73 3.65
N ASP A 230 18.59 1.64 3.74
CA ASP A 230 17.31 1.67 4.44
C ASP A 230 17.54 1.82 5.95
N ALA A 231 17.44 3.04 6.45
CA ALA A 231 17.65 3.38 7.85
C ALA A 231 16.71 2.63 8.80
N TYR A 232 15.48 2.33 8.36
CA TYR A 232 14.50 1.62 9.21
C TYR A 232 14.82 0.13 9.33
N VAL A 233 15.28 -0.50 8.25
CA VAL A 233 15.72 -1.91 8.29
C VAL A 233 16.99 -2.05 9.12
N LEU A 234 17.99 -1.16 8.91
CA LEU A 234 19.20 -1.10 9.72
C LEU A 234 18.87 -0.99 11.21
N ASN A 235 18.03 -0.02 11.56
CA ASN A 235 17.60 0.21 12.95
C ASN A 235 16.88 -1.01 13.54
N TYR A 236 15.93 -1.60 12.80
CA TYR A 236 15.16 -2.72 13.31
C TYR A 236 16.03 -3.97 13.55
N LEU A 237 16.88 -4.32 12.60
CA LEU A 237 17.78 -5.46 12.70
C LEU A 237 18.78 -5.30 13.87
N ALA A 238 19.40 -4.13 13.93
CA ALA A 238 20.36 -3.79 14.99
C ALA A 238 19.70 -3.85 16.38
N TYR A 239 18.53 -3.22 16.55
CA TYR A 239 17.79 -3.29 17.80
C TYR A 239 17.45 -4.73 18.18
N SER A 240 16.98 -5.56 17.24
CA SER A 240 16.68 -6.97 17.46
C SER A 240 17.94 -7.77 17.86
N TRP A 241 19.11 -7.44 17.32
CA TRP A 241 20.36 -8.08 17.72
C TRP A 241 20.80 -7.66 19.15
N LEU A 242 20.69 -6.40 19.50
CA LEU A 242 21.01 -5.91 20.85
C LEU A 242 20.12 -6.56 21.90
N GLU A 243 18.81 -6.64 21.70
CA GLU A 243 17.87 -7.30 22.62
C GLU A 243 18.19 -8.79 22.86
N ARG A 244 18.91 -9.43 21.94
CA ARG A 244 19.32 -10.83 22.00
C ARG A 244 20.78 -11.03 22.41
N ASP A 245 21.49 -9.98 22.78
CA ASP A 245 22.93 -10.01 23.06
C ASP A 245 23.73 -10.65 21.89
N HIS A 246 23.34 -10.33 20.65
CA HIS A 246 23.88 -10.90 19.41
C HIS A 246 24.53 -9.84 18.56
N LYS A 247 25.75 -10.10 18.04
CA LYS A 247 26.49 -9.22 17.12
C LYS A 247 26.48 -7.74 17.53
N ILE A 248 26.73 -7.46 18.81
CA ILE A 248 26.60 -6.14 19.43
C ILE A 248 27.40 -5.08 18.64
N LYS A 249 28.63 -5.40 18.22
CA LYS A 249 29.46 -4.46 17.48
C LYS A 249 28.85 -4.08 16.13
N GLU A 250 28.42 -5.06 15.37
CA GLU A 250 27.77 -4.86 14.07
C GLU A 250 26.42 -4.12 14.24
N ALA A 251 25.69 -4.41 15.31
CA ALA A 251 24.47 -3.69 15.63
C ALA A 251 24.71 -2.20 15.92
N MET A 252 25.76 -1.86 16.66
CA MET A 252 26.17 -0.47 16.89
C MET A 252 26.50 0.24 15.56
N GLU A 253 27.31 -0.38 14.70
CA GLU A 253 27.68 0.16 13.39
C GLU A 253 26.43 0.42 12.52
N MET A 254 25.45 -0.48 12.54
CA MET A 254 24.16 -0.31 11.84
C MET A 254 23.33 0.84 12.41
N LEU A 255 23.27 1.02 13.73
CA LEU A 255 22.54 2.13 14.33
C LEU A 255 23.18 3.47 14.05
N GLU A 256 24.51 3.56 14.13
CA GLU A 256 25.25 4.76 13.77
C GLU A 256 25.01 5.14 12.31
N LYS A 257 25.01 4.14 11.40
CA LYS A 257 24.67 4.36 10.00
C LYS A 257 23.21 4.81 9.84
N ALA A 258 22.26 4.17 10.48
CA ALA A 258 20.84 4.56 10.44
C ALA A 258 20.64 6.00 10.92
N TYR A 259 21.31 6.38 12.01
CA TYR A 259 21.29 7.74 12.53
C TYR A 259 21.88 8.76 11.53
N SER A 260 22.99 8.43 10.90
CA SER A 260 23.59 9.32 9.89
C SER A 260 22.69 9.55 8.66
N LEU A 261 21.83 8.59 8.34
CA LEU A 261 20.87 8.69 7.23
C LEU A 261 19.60 9.48 7.61
N THR A 262 19.22 9.48 8.90
CA THR A 262 17.96 10.09 9.39
C THR A 262 18.15 10.69 10.79
N GLU A 263 18.99 11.72 10.92
CA GLU A 263 19.43 12.31 12.19
C GLU A 263 18.32 12.76 13.15
N ASN A 264 17.13 13.08 12.64
CA ASN A 264 16.01 13.60 13.43
C ASN A 264 14.89 12.57 13.65
N ASP A 265 15.08 11.31 13.31
CA ASP A 265 14.05 10.29 13.53
C ASP A 265 14.04 9.84 15.00
N PRO A 266 12.94 10.08 15.76
CA PRO A 266 12.89 9.77 17.17
C PRO A 266 13.02 8.26 17.49
N TYR A 267 12.60 7.37 16.58
CA TYR A 267 12.75 5.92 16.79
C TYR A 267 14.20 5.48 16.68
N ILE A 268 14.96 6.07 15.76
CA ILE A 268 16.38 5.78 15.59
C ILE A 268 17.20 6.37 16.75
N ILE A 269 16.86 7.59 17.17
CA ILE A 269 17.47 8.23 18.35
C ILE A 269 17.26 7.39 19.61
N ASP A 270 16.06 6.88 19.83
CA ASP A 270 15.74 6.02 20.96
C ASP A 270 16.55 4.71 20.94
N SER A 271 16.63 4.06 19.76
CA SER A 271 17.38 2.82 19.57
C SER A 271 18.88 2.99 19.79
N ILE A 272 19.49 4.07 19.31
CA ILE A 272 20.93 4.33 19.54
C ILE A 272 21.21 4.69 21.01
N GLY A 273 20.32 5.44 21.64
CA GLY A 273 20.41 5.72 23.08
C GLY A 273 20.34 4.44 23.93
N TRP A 274 19.43 3.53 23.58
CA TRP A 274 19.32 2.22 24.22
C TRP A 274 20.58 1.37 23.99
N ALA A 275 21.12 1.39 22.79
CA ALA A 275 22.37 0.70 22.46
C ALA A 275 23.54 1.14 23.33
N TYR A 276 23.75 2.44 23.50
CA TYR A 276 24.79 2.96 24.39
C TYR A 276 24.55 2.55 25.83
N PHE A 277 23.30 2.59 26.31
CA PHE A 277 22.98 2.16 27.67
C PHE A 277 23.30 0.67 27.92
N LEU A 278 23.14 -0.21 26.91
CA LEU A 278 23.45 -1.63 27.05
C LEU A 278 24.95 -1.94 26.94
N THR A 279 25.75 -1.05 26.34
CA THR A 279 27.17 -1.32 26.00
C THR A 279 28.16 -0.56 26.89
N ASP A 280 27.70 0.41 27.71
CA ASP A 280 28.48 1.11 28.74
C ASP A 280 28.50 0.30 30.07
#